data_31184e4f898bdc49f6ecc16d90b57bf7
#
_entry.id   31184e4f898bdc49f6ecc16d90b57bf7
#
_cell.length_a   1.000
_cell.length_b   1.000
_cell.length_c   1.000
_cell.angle_alpha   90.00
_cell.angle_beta   90.00
_cell.angle_gamma   90.00
#
_symmetry.space_group_name_H-M   'P 1'
#
loop_
_entity.id
_entity.type
_entity.pdbx_description
1 polymer ?
#
loop_
_entity_poly.entity_id
_entity_poly.type
_entity_poly.pdbx_seq_one_letter_code
_entity_poly.pdbx_strand_id
1 'polypeptide(L)'
;EDLALWLRQLDLTSMEAQIAETIMRELHARVGFLVDVGLGYLSLSRQMRTLSGGEAQRINLANSLGSALVDTLYVLDEPTVGLHPRDTGALLELLKKLRSAGNTVVVVEHDTQAIWASDHVVELGPASGERGGEVVFEGTAEELELQDTVTGRYISGRSPIVGAESPRSVDGPSLRLKGATQHNLKSVDVEIPLGTMTLVTGVSGSGKSTLVHDVLYRAAERELGSGETSAKEHLGEVVGQYDALEGLEYVDEVVLVDQAPIGRTPRSNPVTYIKAWDAVRKLFAAAPISQERGYTPGHFSFNVDGGRCEECKGAGAVEVEMIFMADVYVPCETCSGQRYKREVLDVKVRGKTIAEVLELTIDEAIRFFIRERRLGKSLWQLQQVGLGYLRLGQPATTLSGGESQRLKVARELARVSGKKGRKLYILDEPTTGLSGEDVRKLVEVLGRLVESGNTVLVIEHNLDVIRVADWVVDLGPGAGSQGGRIVGAGRPEAIADIPESFTGRYLAEAMREAASASRSLAKN
;
A
#
# COMPACT_ATOMS: atom_id res chain seq x y z
N GLU A 1 11.96 -16.56 17.76
CA GLU A 1 13.38 -16.85 17.98
C GLU A 1 13.62 -17.47 19.35
N ASP A 2 13.12 -16.87 20.43
CA ASP A 2 13.33 -17.36 21.80
C ASP A 2 12.87 -18.82 21.99
N LEU A 3 11.71 -19.17 21.39
CA LEU A 3 11.23 -20.57 21.41
C LEU A 3 12.18 -21.51 20.67
N ALA A 4 12.73 -21.10 19.52
CA ALA A 4 13.69 -21.91 18.77
C ALA A 4 14.97 -22.14 19.56
N LEU A 5 15.45 -21.13 20.28
CA LEU A 5 16.59 -21.25 21.18
C LEU A 5 16.27 -22.16 22.37
N TRP A 6 15.12 -21.98 23.01
CA TRP A 6 14.69 -22.80 24.12
C TRP A 6 14.58 -24.30 23.75
N LEU A 7 13.97 -24.61 22.57
CA LEU A 7 13.86 -25.98 22.09
C LEU A 7 15.25 -26.64 21.88
N ARG A 8 16.25 -25.88 21.43
CA ARG A 8 17.64 -26.38 21.26
C ARG A 8 18.37 -26.61 22.58
N GLN A 9 17.96 -25.94 23.66
CA GLN A 9 18.59 -25.98 24.98
C GLN A 9 17.89 -26.96 25.94
N LEU A 10 16.82 -27.64 25.47
CA LEU A 10 16.14 -28.64 26.27
C LEU A 10 17.08 -29.79 26.61
N ASP A 11 17.32 -29.98 27.91
CA ASP A 11 18.12 -31.09 28.43
C ASP A 11 17.19 -32.30 28.70
N LEU A 12 17.19 -33.23 27.77
CA LEU A 12 16.39 -34.46 27.82
C LEU A 12 17.29 -35.65 28.15
N THR A 13 16.82 -36.50 29.06
CA THR A 13 17.47 -37.80 29.28
C THR A 13 17.38 -38.68 28.05
N SER A 14 18.25 -39.69 27.95
CA SER A 14 18.29 -40.58 26.78
C SER A 14 16.95 -41.22 26.44
N MET A 15 16.14 -41.53 27.47
CA MET A 15 14.81 -42.11 27.33
C MET A 15 13.79 -41.08 26.84
N GLU A 16 13.79 -39.88 27.41
CA GLU A 16 12.92 -38.77 26.98
C GLU A 16 13.24 -38.35 25.54
N ALA A 17 14.53 -38.28 25.16
CA ALA A 17 14.95 -37.97 23.81
C ALA A 17 14.43 -38.99 22.78
N GLN A 18 14.47 -40.30 23.09
CA GLN A 18 13.91 -41.34 22.23
C GLN A 18 12.38 -41.22 22.10
N ILE A 19 11.66 -40.96 23.20
CA ILE A 19 10.21 -40.79 23.18
C ILE A 19 9.81 -39.53 22.38
N ALA A 20 10.54 -38.43 22.56
CA ALA A 20 10.22 -37.13 21.99
C ALA A 20 10.79 -36.93 20.57
N GLU A 21 11.61 -37.84 20.03
CA GLU A 21 12.38 -37.67 18.79
C GLU A 21 11.52 -37.10 17.62
N THR A 22 10.41 -37.74 17.32
CA THR A 22 9.53 -37.35 16.21
C THR A 22 8.87 -35.99 16.49
N ILE A 23 8.40 -35.77 17.72
CA ILE A 23 7.76 -34.52 18.12
C ILE A 23 8.75 -33.36 18.08
N MET A 24 9.96 -33.57 18.60
CA MET A 24 11.01 -32.54 18.59
C MET A 24 11.46 -32.20 17.18
N ARG A 25 11.60 -33.19 16.31
CA ARG A 25 11.92 -32.97 14.89
C ARG A 25 10.85 -32.10 14.22
N GLU A 26 9.57 -32.39 14.41
CA GLU A 26 8.45 -31.62 13.87
C GLU A 26 8.40 -30.20 14.45
N LEU A 27 8.59 -30.05 15.75
CA LEU A 27 8.61 -28.72 16.40
C LEU A 27 9.77 -27.86 15.89
N HIS A 28 10.98 -28.45 15.80
CA HIS A 28 12.15 -27.76 15.25
C HIS A 28 11.92 -27.31 13.81
N ALA A 29 11.34 -28.17 12.97
CA ALA A 29 11.05 -27.84 11.57
C ALA A 29 10.03 -26.69 11.48
N ARG A 30 8.88 -26.80 12.15
CA ARG A 30 7.80 -25.79 12.09
C ARG A 30 8.23 -24.44 12.67
N VAL A 31 8.90 -24.45 13.82
CA VAL A 31 9.42 -23.22 14.43
C VAL A 31 10.55 -22.63 13.57
N GLY A 32 11.40 -23.48 13.00
CA GLY A 32 12.44 -23.07 12.07
C GLY A 32 11.86 -22.37 10.85
N PHE A 33 10.84 -22.93 10.21
CA PHE A 33 10.17 -22.29 9.05
C PHE A 33 9.56 -20.94 9.40
N LEU A 34 8.93 -20.78 10.59
CA LEU A 34 8.42 -19.48 11.03
C LEU A 34 9.53 -18.43 11.19
N VAL A 35 10.71 -18.85 11.64
CA VAL A 35 11.89 -17.95 11.73
C VAL A 35 12.43 -17.65 10.33
N ASP A 36 12.54 -18.66 9.46
CA ASP A 36 13.07 -18.53 8.09
C ASP A 36 12.23 -17.61 7.21
N VAL A 37 10.89 -17.57 7.41
CA VAL A 37 10.00 -16.61 6.73
C VAL A 37 10.00 -15.21 7.37
N GLY A 38 10.91 -14.91 8.31
CA GLY A 38 11.04 -13.61 8.94
C GLY A 38 9.99 -13.32 10.03
N LEU A 39 9.32 -14.34 10.60
CA LEU A 39 8.32 -14.19 11.64
C LEU A 39 8.86 -14.46 13.06
N GLY A 40 10.18 -14.54 13.23
CA GLY A 40 10.82 -14.86 14.50
C GLY A 40 10.49 -13.93 15.66
N TYR A 41 10.02 -12.71 15.37
CA TYR A 41 9.60 -11.71 16.35
C TYR A 41 8.17 -11.92 16.89
N LEU A 42 7.34 -12.73 16.23
CA LEU A 42 5.96 -12.97 16.66
C LEU A 42 5.91 -13.85 17.90
N SER A 43 5.01 -13.51 18.83
CA SER A 43 4.67 -14.40 19.92
C SER A 43 3.60 -15.41 19.48
N LEU A 44 3.71 -16.66 19.95
CA LEU A 44 2.73 -17.71 19.62
C LEU A 44 1.31 -17.40 20.10
N SER A 45 1.16 -16.53 21.10
CA SER A 45 -0.13 -16.09 21.64
C SER A 45 -0.76 -14.93 20.86
N ARG A 46 -0.08 -14.40 19.83
CA ARG A 46 -0.60 -13.29 19.05
C ARG A 46 -1.86 -13.71 18.28
N GLN A 47 -2.90 -12.92 18.41
CA GLN A 47 -4.18 -13.20 17.77
C GLN A 47 -4.10 -12.97 16.25
N MET A 48 -4.62 -13.92 15.48
CA MET A 48 -4.63 -13.86 13.99
C MET A 48 -5.21 -12.54 13.43
N ARG A 49 -6.25 -12.01 14.07
CA ARG A 49 -6.87 -10.72 13.66
C ARG A 49 -5.96 -9.50 13.77
N THR A 50 -4.84 -9.61 14.48
CA THR A 50 -3.86 -8.52 14.65
C THR A 50 -2.65 -8.65 13.75
N LEU A 51 -2.63 -9.69 12.91
CA LEU A 51 -1.58 -9.90 11.91
C LEU A 51 -1.82 -9.02 10.69
N SER A 52 -0.74 -8.52 10.12
CA SER A 52 -0.80 -7.91 8.78
C SER A 52 -1.08 -8.98 7.71
N GLY A 53 -1.54 -8.55 6.53
CA GLY A 53 -1.76 -9.46 5.40
C GLY A 53 -0.51 -10.27 5.05
N GLY A 54 0.64 -9.62 4.99
CA GLY A 54 1.93 -10.29 4.72
C GLY A 54 2.35 -11.25 5.84
N GLU A 55 2.11 -10.92 7.12
CA GLU A 55 2.37 -11.86 8.23
C GLU A 55 1.52 -13.12 8.12
N ALA A 56 0.22 -12.97 7.83
CA ALA A 56 -0.70 -14.10 7.65
C ALA A 56 -0.31 -14.97 6.45
N GLN A 57 0.08 -14.37 5.33
CA GLN A 57 0.54 -15.08 4.15
C GLN A 57 1.82 -15.88 4.44
N ARG A 58 2.80 -15.32 5.15
CA ARG A 58 4.02 -16.01 5.55
C ARG A 58 3.77 -17.17 6.53
N ILE A 59 2.80 -17.05 7.44
CA ILE A 59 2.39 -18.18 8.28
C ILE A 59 1.84 -19.33 7.42
N ASN A 60 1.00 -19.02 6.42
CA ASN A 60 0.49 -20.03 5.50
C ASN A 60 1.61 -20.68 4.68
N LEU A 61 2.58 -19.88 4.22
CA LEU A 61 3.77 -20.40 3.54
C LEU A 61 4.59 -21.33 4.45
N ALA A 62 4.85 -20.94 5.69
CA ALA A 62 5.57 -21.77 6.66
C ALA A 62 4.84 -23.11 6.93
N ASN A 63 3.51 -23.10 6.98
CA ASN A 63 2.72 -24.33 7.10
C ASN A 63 2.84 -25.22 5.86
N SER A 64 2.83 -24.65 4.67
CA SER A 64 2.99 -25.40 3.40
C SER A 64 4.37 -26.04 3.30
N LEU A 65 5.41 -25.34 3.73
CA LEU A 65 6.78 -25.86 3.82
C LEU A 65 6.90 -27.05 4.79
N GLY A 66 6.20 -26.98 5.92
CA GLY A 66 6.18 -28.06 6.91
C GLY A 66 5.55 -29.36 6.42
N SER A 67 4.84 -29.34 5.28
CA SER A 67 4.18 -30.54 4.72
C SER A 67 5.12 -31.46 3.94
N ALA A 68 6.37 -31.05 3.67
CA ALA A 68 7.37 -31.79 2.89
C ALA A 68 6.83 -32.35 1.55
N LEU A 69 5.92 -31.60 0.89
CA LEU A 69 5.35 -31.99 -0.40
C LEU A 69 6.42 -31.86 -1.50
N VAL A 70 6.39 -32.79 -2.42
CA VAL A 70 7.15 -32.78 -3.67
C VAL A 70 6.20 -32.84 -4.86
N ASP A 71 6.65 -32.50 -6.06
CA ASP A 71 5.83 -32.43 -7.28
C ASP A 71 4.60 -31.53 -7.13
N THR A 72 4.73 -30.47 -6.33
CA THR A 72 3.65 -29.53 -6.00
C THR A 72 3.87 -28.20 -6.71
N LEU A 73 2.78 -27.60 -7.21
CA LEU A 73 2.75 -26.22 -7.70
C LEU A 73 2.37 -25.27 -6.58
N TYR A 74 3.29 -24.38 -6.21
CA TYR A 74 3.06 -23.28 -5.31
C TYR A 74 2.80 -22.00 -6.10
N VAL A 75 1.67 -21.35 -5.83
CA VAL A 75 1.33 -20.05 -6.42
C VAL A 75 1.27 -19.03 -5.30
N LEU A 76 2.11 -18.02 -5.37
CA LEU A 76 2.25 -16.97 -4.37
C LEU A 76 1.96 -15.61 -4.99
N ASP A 77 1.13 -14.82 -4.32
CA ASP A 77 0.76 -13.48 -4.74
C ASP A 77 1.41 -12.46 -3.81
N GLU A 78 2.33 -11.65 -4.36
CA GLU A 78 3.10 -10.60 -3.68
C GLU A 78 3.68 -11.04 -2.30
N PRO A 79 4.43 -12.14 -2.20
CA PRO A 79 4.91 -12.64 -0.90
C PRO A 79 5.95 -11.73 -0.22
N THR A 80 6.53 -10.77 -0.95
CA THR A 80 7.51 -9.79 -0.41
C THR A 80 6.86 -8.55 0.19
N VAL A 81 5.53 -8.41 0.11
CA VAL A 81 4.80 -7.25 0.62
C VAL A 81 5.13 -6.97 2.09
N GLY A 82 5.48 -5.69 2.39
CA GLY A 82 5.82 -5.23 3.73
C GLY A 82 7.12 -5.81 4.29
N LEU A 83 7.96 -6.43 3.44
CA LEU A 83 9.27 -6.92 3.83
C LEU A 83 10.37 -5.87 3.63
N HIS A 84 11.25 -5.81 4.62
CA HIS A 84 12.53 -5.14 4.44
C HIS A 84 13.40 -5.97 3.47
N PRO A 85 14.29 -5.37 2.64
CA PRO A 85 15.15 -6.08 1.69
C PRO A 85 15.93 -7.26 2.28
N ARG A 86 16.35 -7.16 3.54
CA ARG A 86 16.96 -8.26 4.30
C ARG A 86 16.04 -9.47 4.40
N ASP A 87 14.78 -9.23 4.74
CA ASP A 87 13.80 -10.29 4.98
C ASP A 87 13.30 -10.87 3.64
N THR A 88 13.24 -10.05 2.58
CA THR A 88 13.03 -10.49 1.18
C THR A 88 14.08 -11.50 0.76
N GLY A 89 15.38 -11.23 1.01
CA GLY A 89 16.46 -12.17 0.69
C GLY A 89 16.29 -13.52 1.38
N ALA A 90 15.92 -13.55 2.66
CA ALA A 90 15.66 -14.79 3.38
C ALA A 90 14.47 -15.57 2.80
N LEU A 91 13.39 -14.89 2.43
CA LEU A 91 12.24 -15.50 1.77
C LEU A 91 12.62 -16.11 0.41
N LEU A 92 13.37 -15.40 -0.42
CA LEU A 92 13.81 -15.89 -1.73
C LEU A 92 14.67 -17.16 -1.62
N GLU A 93 15.59 -17.21 -0.64
CA GLU A 93 16.37 -18.41 -0.39
C GLU A 93 15.49 -19.62 0.02
N LEU A 94 14.40 -19.36 0.74
CA LEU A 94 13.43 -20.37 1.10
C LEU A 94 12.65 -20.88 -0.13
N LEU A 95 12.21 -19.98 -1.02
CA LEU A 95 11.55 -20.36 -2.28
C LEU A 95 12.47 -21.17 -3.19
N LYS A 96 13.76 -20.81 -3.25
CA LYS A 96 14.79 -21.61 -3.97
C LYS A 96 14.94 -23.02 -3.37
N LYS A 97 14.89 -23.17 -2.05
CA LYS A 97 14.90 -24.48 -1.39
C LYS A 97 13.67 -25.31 -1.77
N LEU A 98 12.45 -24.71 -1.79
CA LEU A 98 11.23 -25.37 -2.27
C LEU A 98 11.37 -25.90 -3.69
N ARG A 99 11.85 -25.04 -4.60
CA ARG A 99 12.11 -25.41 -5.99
C ARG A 99 13.11 -26.58 -6.07
N SER A 100 14.21 -26.50 -5.32
CA SER A 100 15.26 -27.52 -5.32
C SER A 100 14.79 -28.87 -4.76
N ALA A 101 13.71 -28.89 -3.98
CA ALA A 101 13.06 -30.10 -3.49
C ALA A 101 12.14 -30.77 -4.54
N GLY A 102 12.13 -30.30 -5.79
CA GLY A 102 11.34 -30.87 -6.89
C GLY A 102 9.96 -30.25 -7.05
N ASN A 103 9.75 -29.04 -6.55
CA ASN A 103 8.49 -28.30 -6.71
C ASN A 103 8.60 -27.23 -7.79
N THR A 104 7.44 -26.79 -8.29
CA THR A 104 7.32 -25.60 -9.14
C THR A 104 6.79 -24.44 -8.30
N VAL A 105 7.45 -23.27 -8.40
CA VAL A 105 7.04 -22.06 -7.67
C VAL A 105 6.74 -20.96 -8.68
N VAL A 106 5.50 -20.49 -8.68
CA VAL A 106 5.03 -19.32 -9.47
C VAL A 106 4.79 -18.18 -8.50
N VAL A 107 5.40 -17.05 -8.77
CA VAL A 107 5.31 -15.85 -7.91
C VAL A 107 4.82 -14.68 -8.73
N VAL A 108 3.77 -14.01 -8.29
CA VAL A 108 3.35 -12.71 -8.82
C VAL A 108 4.06 -11.65 -7.99
N GLU A 109 4.91 -10.83 -8.61
CA GLU A 109 5.79 -9.92 -7.89
C GLU A 109 6.14 -8.66 -8.68
N HIS A 110 6.52 -7.61 -7.93
CA HIS A 110 7.04 -6.35 -8.44
C HIS A 110 8.42 -6.02 -7.83
N ASP A 111 8.85 -6.78 -6.85
CA ASP A 111 10.14 -6.61 -6.17
C ASP A 111 11.31 -6.99 -7.10
N THR A 112 12.29 -6.09 -7.23
CA THR A 112 13.44 -6.31 -8.12
C THR A 112 14.31 -7.49 -7.69
N GLN A 113 14.48 -7.73 -6.38
CA GLN A 113 15.25 -8.87 -5.89
C GLN A 113 14.56 -10.20 -6.27
N ALA A 114 13.22 -10.24 -6.23
CA ALA A 114 12.45 -11.41 -6.64
C ALA A 114 12.56 -11.66 -8.16
N ILE A 115 12.49 -10.61 -8.98
CA ILE A 115 12.66 -10.70 -10.44
C ILE A 115 14.05 -11.26 -10.76
N TRP A 116 15.11 -10.69 -10.17
CA TRP A 116 16.50 -11.16 -10.40
C TRP A 116 16.78 -12.56 -9.85
N ALA A 117 16.03 -13.01 -8.83
CA ALA A 117 16.19 -14.33 -8.24
C ALA A 117 15.43 -15.43 -8.98
N SER A 118 14.57 -15.10 -9.92
CA SER A 118 13.74 -16.04 -10.68
C SER A 118 14.53 -16.72 -11.81
N ASP A 119 14.15 -17.94 -12.16
CA ASP A 119 14.71 -18.66 -13.30
C ASP A 119 14.09 -18.22 -14.63
N HIS A 120 12.84 -17.75 -14.57
CA HIS A 120 12.04 -17.36 -15.72
C HIS A 120 11.06 -16.26 -15.36
N VAL A 121 10.92 -15.26 -16.22
CA VAL A 121 10.04 -14.11 -16.05
C VAL A 121 9.01 -14.08 -17.16
N VAL A 122 7.74 -13.88 -16.80
CA VAL A 122 6.66 -13.57 -17.73
C VAL A 122 6.10 -12.21 -17.35
N GLU A 123 6.24 -11.21 -18.23
CA GLU A 123 5.70 -9.88 -18.01
C GLU A 123 4.37 -9.71 -18.73
N LEU A 124 3.34 -9.31 -17.98
CA LEU A 124 2.02 -8.97 -18.50
C LEU A 124 1.88 -7.45 -18.66
N GLY A 125 1.37 -7.02 -19.79
CA GLY A 125 1.21 -5.61 -20.14
C GLY A 125 0.34 -5.43 -21.39
N PRO A 126 0.56 -4.35 -22.16
CA PRO A 126 1.55 -3.29 -21.96
C PRO A 126 1.18 -2.24 -20.90
N ALA A 127 -0.07 -2.23 -20.42
CA ALA A 127 -0.58 -1.29 -19.42
C ALA A 127 -1.56 -1.99 -18.48
N SER A 128 -2.11 -1.26 -17.51
CA SER A 128 -3.10 -1.79 -16.57
C SER A 128 -4.52 -1.80 -17.15
N GLY A 129 -5.40 -2.65 -16.60
CA GLY A 129 -6.82 -2.73 -16.94
C GLY A 129 -7.07 -3.30 -18.34
N GLU A 130 -8.00 -2.72 -19.08
CA GLU A 130 -8.43 -3.21 -20.40
C GLU A 130 -7.34 -3.17 -21.49
N ARG A 131 -6.26 -2.42 -21.25
CA ARG A 131 -5.08 -2.34 -22.13
C ARG A 131 -3.95 -3.28 -21.69
N GLY A 132 -4.20 -4.10 -20.68
CA GLY A 132 -3.29 -5.11 -20.18
C GLY A 132 -3.72 -6.51 -20.59
N GLY A 133 -3.14 -7.51 -19.91
CA GLY A 133 -3.51 -8.92 -20.08
C GLY A 133 -2.82 -9.62 -21.24
N GLU A 134 -1.87 -8.97 -21.93
CA GLU A 134 -1.04 -9.59 -22.97
C GLU A 134 0.34 -9.94 -22.40
N VAL A 135 0.93 -11.03 -22.86
CA VAL A 135 2.34 -11.34 -22.56
C VAL A 135 3.19 -10.44 -23.44
N VAL A 136 3.90 -9.50 -22.81
CA VAL A 136 4.78 -8.53 -23.51
C VAL A 136 6.25 -8.96 -23.50
N PHE A 137 6.60 -9.86 -22.57
CA PHE A 137 7.92 -10.46 -22.51
C PHE A 137 7.84 -11.83 -21.83
N GLU A 138 8.71 -12.75 -22.26
CA GLU A 138 8.95 -14.06 -21.68
C GLU A 138 10.44 -14.41 -21.86
N GLY A 139 11.14 -14.72 -20.77
CA GLY A 139 12.58 -15.04 -20.78
C GLY A 139 13.24 -14.94 -19.42
N THR A 140 14.55 -14.72 -19.37
CA THR A 140 15.30 -14.50 -18.12
C THR A 140 15.26 -13.03 -17.67
N ALA A 141 15.66 -12.76 -16.43
CA ALA A 141 15.74 -11.39 -15.91
C ALA A 141 16.79 -10.55 -16.69
N GLU A 142 17.92 -11.17 -17.09
CA GLU A 142 18.97 -10.53 -17.89
C GLU A 142 18.45 -10.14 -19.29
N GLU A 143 17.62 -10.99 -19.90
CA GLU A 143 16.98 -10.68 -21.18
C GLU A 143 15.93 -9.57 -21.04
N LEU A 144 15.16 -9.59 -19.93
CA LEU A 144 14.18 -8.54 -19.61
C LEU A 144 14.84 -7.17 -19.43
N GLU A 145 15.99 -7.11 -18.77
CA GLU A 145 16.75 -5.86 -18.59
C GLU A 145 17.02 -5.12 -19.91
N LEU A 146 17.22 -5.88 -21.00
CA LEU A 146 17.51 -5.33 -22.32
C LEU A 146 16.25 -4.87 -23.08
N GLN A 147 15.06 -5.27 -22.63
CA GLN A 147 13.80 -4.96 -23.31
C GLN A 147 13.29 -3.55 -23.04
N ASP A 148 12.53 -3.01 -23.98
CA ASP A 148 11.84 -1.72 -23.83
C ASP A 148 10.41 -1.88 -23.26
N THR A 149 10.28 -2.70 -22.23
CA THR A 149 9.05 -2.86 -21.45
C THR A 149 9.07 -1.98 -20.20
N VAL A 150 7.94 -1.89 -19.49
CA VAL A 150 7.85 -1.09 -18.25
C VAL A 150 8.83 -1.62 -17.21
N THR A 151 8.81 -2.94 -16.97
CA THR A 151 9.69 -3.60 -16.00
C THR A 151 11.14 -3.57 -16.45
N GLY A 152 11.42 -3.84 -17.74
CA GLY A 152 12.76 -3.82 -18.29
C GLY A 152 13.43 -2.45 -18.18
N ARG A 153 12.71 -1.35 -18.44
CA ARG A 153 13.22 0.01 -18.22
C ARG A 153 13.50 0.32 -16.75
N TYR A 154 12.68 -0.23 -15.84
CA TYR A 154 12.85 -0.02 -14.42
C TYR A 154 14.07 -0.76 -13.87
N ILE A 155 14.18 -2.07 -14.08
CA ILE A 155 15.29 -2.89 -13.56
C ILE A 155 16.65 -2.52 -14.18
N SER A 156 16.67 -1.99 -15.40
CA SER A 156 17.88 -1.48 -16.08
C SER A 156 18.29 -0.06 -15.64
N GLY A 157 17.51 0.59 -14.77
CA GLY A 157 17.74 1.99 -14.38
C GLY A 157 17.48 3.03 -15.48
N ARG A 158 16.91 2.64 -16.64
CA ARG A 158 16.54 3.57 -17.72
C ARG A 158 15.35 4.47 -17.37
N SER A 159 14.56 4.08 -16.37
CA SER A 159 13.46 4.89 -15.82
C SER A 159 13.66 5.09 -14.31
N PRO A 160 14.63 5.93 -13.90
CA PRO A 160 14.96 6.12 -12.50
C PRO A 160 13.86 6.88 -11.76
N ILE A 161 13.66 6.57 -10.50
CA ILE A 161 12.86 7.39 -9.59
C ILE A 161 13.71 8.59 -9.17
N VAL A 162 13.19 9.79 -9.42
CA VAL A 162 13.89 11.04 -9.16
C VAL A 162 13.17 11.79 -8.04
N GLY A 163 13.93 12.28 -7.07
CA GLY A 163 13.44 13.13 -5.98
C GLY A 163 13.22 14.59 -6.40
N ALA A 164 13.16 15.49 -5.43
CA ALA A 164 13.07 16.92 -5.69
C ALA A 164 14.31 17.41 -6.48
N GLU A 165 14.09 18.39 -7.38
CA GLU A 165 15.17 18.99 -8.18
C GLU A 165 16.31 19.58 -7.32
N SER A 166 15.98 20.04 -6.13
CA SER A 166 16.95 20.51 -5.13
C SER A 166 16.59 19.97 -3.74
N PRO A 167 17.59 19.62 -2.91
CA PRO A 167 17.36 19.15 -1.56
C PRO A 167 16.58 20.18 -0.74
N ARG A 168 15.50 19.75 -0.08
CA ARG A 168 14.73 20.62 0.81
C ARG A 168 15.51 20.87 2.11
N SER A 169 15.31 22.06 2.71
CA SER A 169 15.92 22.36 4.01
C SER A 169 15.27 21.52 5.10
N VAL A 170 16.09 20.96 5.96
CA VAL A 170 15.70 20.20 7.16
C VAL A 170 15.93 20.99 8.46
N ASP A 171 16.47 22.23 8.35
CA ASP A 171 16.83 23.09 9.48
C ASP A 171 15.65 23.98 9.97
N GLY A 172 14.43 23.69 9.51
CA GLY A 172 13.21 24.41 9.86
C GLY A 172 12.57 23.93 11.16
N PRO A 173 11.28 24.29 11.39
CA PRO A 173 10.49 23.73 12.46
C PRO A 173 10.43 22.21 12.37
N SER A 174 10.38 21.53 13.49
CA SER A 174 10.31 20.06 13.58
C SER A 174 9.25 19.61 14.57
N LEU A 175 8.66 18.45 14.31
CA LEU A 175 7.84 17.72 15.26
C LEU A 175 8.77 16.80 16.05
N ARG A 176 8.72 16.88 17.39
CA ARG A 176 9.58 16.11 18.29
C ARG A 176 8.77 15.26 19.23
N LEU A 177 8.83 13.95 19.06
CA LEU A 177 8.29 12.97 20.00
C LEU A 177 9.39 12.51 20.94
N LYS A 178 9.13 12.54 22.25
CA LYS A 178 10.10 12.16 23.30
C LYS A 178 9.57 11.01 24.14
N GLY A 179 10.47 10.09 24.49
CA GLY A 179 10.24 9.04 25.47
C GLY A 179 9.18 8.01 25.04
N ALA A 180 9.05 7.67 23.77
CA ALA A 180 8.09 6.66 23.32
C ALA A 180 8.48 5.26 23.81
N THR A 181 7.59 4.59 24.60
CA THR A 181 7.85 3.29 25.26
C THR A 181 6.79 2.22 24.99
N GLN A 182 5.90 2.47 24.03
CA GLN A 182 4.82 1.51 23.69
C GLN A 182 5.38 0.23 23.06
N HIS A 183 4.85 -0.93 23.44
CA HIS A 183 5.23 -2.27 22.97
C HIS A 183 6.74 -2.54 23.08
N ASN A 184 7.45 -2.66 21.95
CA ASN A 184 8.89 -2.91 21.92
C ASN A 184 9.74 -1.64 21.92
N LEU A 185 9.16 -0.44 21.86
CA LEU A 185 9.90 0.82 21.86
C LEU A 185 10.64 1.05 23.18
N LYS A 186 11.89 1.49 23.10
CA LYS A 186 12.82 1.63 24.24
C LYS A 186 13.14 3.10 24.50
N SER A 187 12.14 3.87 24.97
CA SER A 187 12.26 5.30 25.25
C SER A 187 12.82 6.06 24.04
N VAL A 188 12.08 5.98 22.93
CA VAL A 188 12.51 6.51 21.64
C VAL A 188 12.23 8.01 21.56
N ASP A 189 13.27 8.78 21.24
CA ASP A 189 13.15 10.17 20.83
C ASP A 189 13.30 10.26 19.31
N VAL A 190 12.36 10.95 18.64
CA VAL A 190 12.40 11.15 17.20
C VAL A 190 12.08 12.58 16.83
N GLU A 191 12.83 13.10 15.86
CA GLU A 191 12.62 14.42 15.26
C GLU A 191 12.25 14.26 13.79
N ILE A 192 11.16 14.94 13.37
CA ILE A 192 10.62 14.94 12.02
C ILE A 192 10.62 16.37 11.51
N PRO A 193 11.50 16.75 10.58
CA PRO A 193 11.52 18.08 9.98
C PRO A 193 10.20 18.35 9.23
N LEU A 194 9.60 19.50 9.48
CA LEU A 194 8.34 19.90 8.83
C LEU A 194 8.61 20.48 7.44
N GLY A 195 7.65 20.31 6.53
CA GLY A 195 7.79 20.72 5.13
C GLY A 195 8.72 19.83 4.31
N THR A 196 8.89 18.57 4.74
CA THR A 196 9.75 17.56 4.10
C THR A 196 8.99 16.28 3.82
N MET A 197 9.60 15.41 3.01
CA MET A 197 9.25 13.99 2.90
C MET A 197 10.19 13.19 3.80
N THR A 198 9.68 12.77 4.95
CA THR A 198 10.40 11.96 5.93
C THR A 198 9.97 10.50 5.83
N LEU A 199 10.93 9.58 5.79
CA LEU A 199 10.67 8.15 5.79
C LEU A 199 11.05 7.52 7.13
N VAL A 200 10.18 6.62 7.61
CA VAL A 200 10.45 5.74 8.76
C VAL A 200 10.69 4.34 8.20
N THR A 201 11.89 3.85 8.38
CA THR A 201 12.36 2.57 7.85
C THR A 201 12.93 1.66 8.94
N GLY A 202 13.36 0.47 8.57
CA GLY A 202 13.91 -0.55 9.48
C GLY A 202 13.32 -1.93 9.24
N VAL A 203 13.94 -2.95 9.77
CA VAL A 203 13.52 -4.36 9.60
C VAL A 203 12.07 -4.60 10.05
N SER A 204 11.45 -5.65 9.53
CA SER A 204 10.10 -6.05 9.95
C SER A 204 10.07 -6.32 11.47
N GLY A 205 9.05 -5.81 12.17
CA GLY A 205 8.94 -5.93 13.64
C GLY A 205 9.88 -5.02 14.45
N SER A 206 10.58 -4.05 13.85
CA SER A 206 11.43 -3.09 14.57
C SER A 206 10.66 -2.06 15.42
N GLY A 207 9.35 -1.88 15.19
CA GLY A 207 8.50 -0.96 15.94
C GLY A 207 8.01 0.26 15.14
N LYS A 208 8.18 0.30 13.82
CA LYS A 208 7.76 1.42 12.94
C LYS A 208 6.29 1.79 13.09
N SER A 209 5.39 0.83 12.90
CA SER A 209 3.95 1.06 13.01
C SER A 209 3.55 1.47 14.43
N THR A 210 4.19 0.90 15.45
CA THR A 210 3.99 1.31 16.85
C THR A 210 4.38 2.77 17.05
N LEU A 211 5.57 3.19 16.57
CA LEU A 211 6.03 4.57 16.70
C LEU A 211 5.11 5.55 15.97
N VAL A 212 4.77 5.23 14.72
CA VAL A 212 4.06 6.16 13.84
C VAL A 212 2.55 6.14 14.09
N HIS A 213 1.92 4.95 14.18
CA HIS A 213 0.46 4.84 14.33
C HIS A 213 0.03 4.93 15.79
N ASP A 214 0.59 4.05 16.66
CA ASP A 214 0.08 3.93 18.04
C ASP A 214 0.49 5.10 18.92
N VAL A 215 1.63 5.73 18.64
CA VAL A 215 2.13 6.84 19.43
C VAL A 215 1.92 8.17 18.71
N LEU A 216 2.67 8.43 17.63
CA LEU A 216 2.73 9.74 16.98
C LEU A 216 1.38 10.20 16.42
N TYR A 217 0.75 9.37 15.57
CA TYR A 217 -0.52 9.71 14.92
C TYR A 217 -1.61 9.94 15.97
N ARG A 218 -1.79 9.01 16.90
CA ARG A 218 -2.83 9.11 17.93
C ARG A 218 -2.60 10.26 18.90
N ALA A 219 -1.34 10.56 19.25
CA ALA A 219 -1.01 11.72 20.06
C ALA A 219 -1.36 13.03 19.34
N ALA A 220 -0.95 13.16 18.07
CA ALA A 220 -1.23 14.34 17.26
C ALA A 220 -2.74 14.51 17.01
N GLU A 221 -3.47 13.43 16.71
CA GLU A 221 -4.93 13.46 16.52
C GLU A 221 -5.66 13.91 17.79
N ARG A 222 -5.22 13.44 18.96
CA ARG A 222 -5.82 13.83 20.24
C ARG A 222 -5.62 15.31 20.54
N GLU A 223 -4.44 15.88 20.23
CA GLU A 223 -4.12 17.28 20.55
C GLU A 223 -4.69 18.27 19.53
N LEU A 224 -4.68 17.93 18.23
CA LEU A 224 -5.21 18.79 17.17
C LEU A 224 -6.74 18.71 17.02
N GLY A 225 -7.37 17.69 17.63
CA GLY A 225 -8.76 17.36 17.38
C GLY A 225 -8.95 16.61 16.06
N SER A 226 -10.04 15.84 15.99
CA SER A 226 -10.29 14.99 14.83
C SER A 226 -10.65 15.79 13.59
N GLY A 227 -9.85 15.74 12.55
CA GLY A 227 -10.21 16.13 11.19
C GLY A 227 -11.38 15.28 10.64
N GLU A 228 -12.11 15.76 9.64
CA GLU A 228 -13.32 15.11 9.09
C GLU A 228 -13.14 13.66 8.58
N THR A 229 -11.91 13.17 8.44
CA THR A 229 -11.61 11.98 7.63
C THR A 229 -11.25 10.71 8.40
N SER A 230 -10.58 10.79 9.53
CA SER A 230 -10.02 9.62 10.25
C SER A 230 -10.69 9.35 11.60
N ALA A 231 -11.18 10.38 12.25
CA ALA A 231 -11.60 10.37 13.65
C ALA A 231 -12.71 9.40 14.02
N LYS A 232 -13.54 9.01 13.06
CA LYS A 232 -14.72 8.16 13.38
C LYS A 232 -14.36 6.66 13.44
N GLU A 233 -13.28 6.24 12.80
CA GLU A 233 -12.88 4.82 12.77
C GLU A 233 -12.00 4.43 13.96
N HIS A 234 -11.27 5.39 14.55
CA HIS A 234 -10.32 5.16 15.65
C HIS A 234 -10.73 5.76 16.99
N LEU A 235 -11.95 6.29 17.11
CA LEU A 235 -12.49 6.81 18.37
C LEU A 235 -12.54 5.71 19.44
N GLY A 236 -11.69 5.84 20.47
CA GLY A 236 -11.60 4.91 21.60
C GLY A 236 -10.34 4.06 21.65
N GLU A 237 -9.44 4.16 20.67
CA GLU A 237 -8.14 3.50 20.75
C GLU A 237 -7.20 4.26 21.69
N VAL A 238 -6.43 3.50 22.48
CA VAL A 238 -5.53 4.06 23.49
C VAL A 238 -4.29 4.63 22.81
N VAL A 239 -3.92 5.86 23.14
CA VAL A 239 -2.63 6.44 22.71
C VAL A 239 -1.50 5.69 23.40
N GLY A 240 -0.47 5.32 22.64
CA GLY A 240 0.71 4.67 23.18
C GLY A 240 1.47 5.56 24.18
N GLN A 241 2.34 4.97 24.99
CA GLN A 241 3.07 5.68 26.05
C GLN A 241 4.21 6.53 25.44
N TYR A 242 4.25 7.80 25.85
CA TYR A 242 5.32 8.77 25.49
C TYR A 242 5.38 9.89 26.56
N ASP A 243 6.49 10.61 26.62
CA ASP A 243 6.69 11.71 27.59
C ASP A 243 6.16 13.05 27.07
N ALA A 244 6.48 13.43 25.82
CA ALA A 244 6.07 14.70 25.23
C ALA A 244 6.01 14.64 23.70
N LEU A 245 5.11 15.47 23.12
CA LEU A 245 5.06 15.76 21.70
C LEU A 245 5.10 17.27 21.51
N GLU A 246 6.18 17.78 20.90
CA GLU A 246 6.44 19.20 20.69
C GLU A 246 6.38 19.55 19.20
N GLY A 247 6.07 20.80 18.85
CA GLY A 247 6.03 21.29 17.46
C GLY A 247 4.68 21.14 16.76
N LEU A 248 3.63 20.68 17.45
CA LEU A 248 2.27 20.57 16.88
C LEU A 248 1.66 21.94 16.56
N GLU A 249 2.13 23.04 17.15
CA GLU A 249 1.70 24.41 16.82
C GLU A 249 1.99 24.79 15.35
N TYR A 250 2.86 24.05 14.67
CA TYR A 250 3.15 24.23 13.25
C TYR A 250 2.29 23.33 12.33
N VAL A 251 1.41 22.49 12.90
CA VAL A 251 0.58 21.53 12.16
C VAL A 251 -0.90 21.85 12.39
N ASP A 252 -1.67 22.04 11.33
CA ASP A 252 -3.09 22.37 11.42
C ASP A 252 -3.99 21.11 11.45
N GLU A 253 -3.55 20.02 10.81
CA GLU A 253 -4.32 18.77 10.69
C GLU A 253 -3.36 17.58 10.47
N VAL A 254 -3.65 16.45 11.08
CA VAL A 254 -2.99 15.17 10.77
C VAL A 254 -3.94 14.28 9.95
N VAL A 255 -3.41 13.67 8.90
CA VAL A 255 -4.17 12.83 7.97
C VAL A 255 -3.47 11.48 7.83
N LEU A 256 -4.11 10.42 8.32
CA LEU A 256 -3.64 9.05 8.11
C LEU A 256 -4.19 8.52 6.77
N VAL A 257 -3.29 7.97 5.95
CA VAL A 257 -3.58 7.34 4.68
C VAL A 257 -3.13 5.88 4.76
N ASP A 258 -4.01 5.05 5.26
CA ASP A 258 -3.82 3.61 5.42
C ASP A 258 -4.41 2.82 4.25
N GLN A 259 -4.20 1.50 4.27
CA GLN A 259 -4.72 0.55 3.28
C GLN A 259 -6.17 0.10 3.55
N ALA A 260 -6.82 0.63 4.58
CA ALA A 260 -8.21 0.28 4.89
C ALA A 260 -9.16 0.62 3.73
N PRO A 261 -10.18 -0.19 3.47
CA PRO A 261 -11.14 0.06 2.39
C PRO A 261 -11.83 1.42 2.52
N ILE A 262 -12.06 2.11 1.40
CA ILE A 262 -12.74 3.42 1.36
C ILE A 262 -14.24 3.35 1.64
N GLY A 263 -14.78 2.16 1.85
CA GLY A 263 -16.17 1.89 2.17
C GLY A 263 -16.46 0.41 2.27
N ARG A 264 -17.50 0.08 3.04
CA ARG A 264 -17.87 -1.31 3.35
C ARG A 264 -19.02 -1.84 2.50
N THR A 265 -19.53 -1.07 1.55
CA THR A 265 -20.68 -1.44 0.74
C THR A 265 -20.38 -1.30 -0.75
N PRO A 266 -21.01 -2.11 -1.63
CA PRO A 266 -20.84 -2.01 -3.09
C PRO A 266 -21.26 -0.65 -3.68
N ARG A 267 -21.95 0.21 -2.91
CA ARG A 267 -22.34 1.58 -3.30
C ARG A 267 -21.22 2.58 -3.16
N SER A 268 -20.22 2.28 -2.32
CA SER A 268 -18.99 3.08 -2.25
C SER A 268 -18.15 2.80 -3.50
N ASN A 269 -17.66 3.84 -4.16
CA ASN A 269 -16.85 3.71 -5.38
C ASN A 269 -15.94 4.95 -5.57
N PRO A 270 -14.95 4.90 -6.47
CA PRO A 270 -14.00 5.98 -6.68
C PRO A 270 -14.65 7.35 -6.89
N VAL A 271 -15.65 7.45 -7.77
CA VAL A 271 -16.26 8.75 -8.13
C VAL A 271 -17.07 9.39 -7.01
N THR A 272 -17.67 8.58 -6.12
CA THR A 272 -18.37 9.10 -4.93
C THR A 272 -17.40 9.50 -3.85
N TYR A 273 -16.32 8.74 -3.68
CA TYR A 273 -15.30 9.03 -2.68
C TYR A 273 -14.62 10.39 -2.90
N ILE A 274 -14.28 10.72 -4.13
CA ILE A 274 -13.71 12.04 -4.48
C ILE A 274 -14.78 13.15 -4.60
N LYS A 275 -16.05 12.86 -4.27
CA LYS A 275 -17.20 13.78 -4.36
C LYS A 275 -17.47 14.32 -5.78
N ALA A 276 -17.04 13.60 -6.82
CA ALA A 276 -17.21 14.00 -8.22
C ALA A 276 -18.59 13.63 -8.79
N TRP A 277 -19.27 12.65 -8.19
CA TRP A 277 -20.57 12.16 -8.68
C TRP A 277 -21.68 13.21 -8.68
N ASP A 278 -21.63 14.18 -7.77
CA ASP A 278 -22.60 15.25 -7.70
C ASP A 278 -22.61 16.14 -8.96
N ALA A 279 -21.44 16.37 -9.56
CA ALA A 279 -21.33 17.11 -10.81
C ALA A 279 -21.94 16.31 -11.99
N VAL A 280 -21.70 14.97 -12.02
CA VAL A 280 -22.29 14.09 -13.03
C VAL A 280 -23.81 14.08 -12.91
N ARG A 281 -24.37 13.91 -11.71
CA ARG A 281 -25.82 13.92 -11.48
C ARG A 281 -26.48 15.24 -11.94
N LYS A 282 -25.85 16.38 -11.68
CA LYS A 282 -26.33 17.70 -12.14
C LYS A 282 -26.33 17.78 -13.67
N LEU A 283 -25.31 17.23 -14.33
CA LEU A 283 -25.21 17.21 -15.78
C LEU A 283 -26.35 16.40 -16.41
N PHE A 284 -26.68 15.23 -15.86
CA PHE A 284 -27.79 14.40 -16.33
C PHE A 284 -29.15 15.05 -16.04
N ALA A 285 -29.33 15.70 -14.90
CA ALA A 285 -30.56 16.44 -14.57
C ALA A 285 -30.80 17.66 -15.50
N ALA A 286 -29.74 18.22 -16.08
CA ALA A 286 -29.84 19.32 -17.04
C ALA A 286 -30.15 18.86 -18.48
N ALA A 287 -30.18 17.55 -18.76
CA ALA A 287 -30.52 17.04 -20.08
C ALA A 287 -31.98 17.34 -20.45
N PRO A 288 -32.31 17.62 -21.73
CA PRO A 288 -33.68 17.98 -22.15
C PRO A 288 -34.75 17.00 -21.68
N ILE A 289 -34.55 15.71 -21.87
CA ILE A 289 -35.48 14.63 -21.43
C ILE A 289 -35.69 14.68 -19.90
N SER A 290 -34.63 15.00 -19.12
CA SER A 290 -34.74 15.13 -17.67
C SER A 290 -35.61 16.32 -17.26
N GLN A 291 -35.47 17.43 -17.96
CA GLN A 291 -36.26 18.64 -17.74
C GLN A 291 -37.75 18.39 -18.04
N GLU A 292 -38.06 17.73 -19.16
CA GLU A 292 -39.41 17.34 -19.56
C GLU A 292 -40.09 16.40 -18.56
N ARG A 293 -39.31 15.46 -17.98
CA ARG A 293 -39.82 14.48 -17.01
C ARG A 293 -39.74 14.99 -15.55
N GLY A 294 -39.26 16.19 -15.31
CA GLY A 294 -39.09 16.77 -13.97
C GLY A 294 -38.03 16.05 -13.11
N TYR A 295 -37.02 15.44 -13.74
CA TYR A 295 -35.98 14.73 -13.02
C TYR A 295 -35.00 15.71 -12.37
N THR A 296 -34.77 15.50 -11.08
CA THR A 296 -33.79 16.24 -10.27
C THR A 296 -32.48 15.46 -10.19
N PRO A 297 -31.36 16.05 -9.72
CA PRO A 297 -30.13 15.29 -9.46
C PRO A 297 -30.29 14.08 -8.53
N GLY A 298 -31.36 14.05 -7.70
CA GLY A 298 -31.73 12.92 -6.87
C GLY A 298 -32.07 11.66 -7.66
N HIS A 299 -32.75 11.80 -8.79
CA HIS A 299 -33.12 10.65 -9.67
C HIS A 299 -31.90 9.95 -10.27
N PHE A 300 -30.77 10.65 -10.38
CA PHE A 300 -29.50 10.13 -10.86
C PHE A 300 -28.55 9.69 -9.74
N SER A 301 -29.08 9.52 -8.52
CA SER A 301 -28.36 8.98 -7.37
C SER A 301 -28.72 7.51 -7.17
N PHE A 302 -27.72 6.65 -7.03
CA PHE A 302 -27.92 5.25 -6.61
C PHE A 302 -28.00 5.08 -5.08
N ASN A 303 -27.84 6.18 -4.31
CA ASN A 303 -27.86 6.15 -2.84
C ASN A 303 -29.20 6.58 -2.23
N VAL A 304 -30.03 7.33 -2.97
CA VAL A 304 -31.33 7.81 -2.49
C VAL A 304 -32.46 7.29 -3.37
N ASP A 305 -33.68 7.23 -2.82
CA ASP A 305 -34.86 6.80 -3.56
C ASP A 305 -35.22 7.78 -4.68
N GLY A 306 -35.90 7.29 -5.70
CA GLY A 306 -36.31 8.06 -6.87
C GLY A 306 -35.98 7.31 -8.16
N GLY A 307 -34.71 7.31 -8.56
CA GLY A 307 -34.29 6.67 -9.82
C GLY A 307 -33.47 5.39 -9.66
N ARG A 308 -33.07 5.02 -8.44
CA ARG A 308 -32.33 3.78 -8.21
C ARG A 308 -33.21 2.53 -8.36
N CYS A 309 -32.62 1.41 -8.73
CA CYS A 309 -33.28 0.11 -8.70
C CYS A 309 -33.79 -0.19 -7.28
N GLU A 310 -35.04 -0.60 -7.15
CA GLU A 310 -35.67 -0.87 -5.85
C GLU A 310 -35.18 -2.18 -5.23
N GLU A 311 -34.91 -3.19 -6.05
CA GLU A 311 -34.44 -4.51 -5.63
C GLU A 311 -33.07 -4.42 -4.96
N CYS A 312 -32.05 -4.02 -5.70
CA CYS A 312 -30.69 -3.91 -5.16
C CYS A 312 -30.43 -2.58 -4.42
N LYS A 313 -31.42 -1.70 -4.30
CA LYS A 313 -31.31 -0.37 -3.67
C LYS A 313 -30.10 0.43 -4.19
N GLY A 314 -29.78 0.29 -5.48
CA GLY A 314 -28.69 0.97 -6.15
C GLY A 314 -27.31 0.33 -5.99
N ALA A 315 -27.19 -0.83 -5.36
CA ALA A 315 -25.93 -1.55 -5.24
C ALA A 315 -25.45 -2.15 -6.57
N GLY A 316 -26.39 -2.49 -7.48
CA GLY A 316 -26.09 -3.20 -8.72
C GLY A 316 -25.94 -4.70 -8.53
N ALA A 317 -25.78 -5.15 -7.31
CA ALA A 317 -25.64 -6.55 -6.93
C ALA A 317 -26.50 -6.87 -5.71
N VAL A 318 -26.84 -8.12 -5.53
CA VAL A 318 -27.51 -8.67 -4.34
C VAL A 318 -26.49 -9.50 -3.59
N GLU A 319 -26.41 -9.28 -2.29
CA GLU A 319 -25.55 -10.03 -1.38
C GLU A 319 -26.19 -11.37 -1.02
N VAL A 320 -25.45 -12.43 -1.23
CA VAL A 320 -25.83 -13.79 -0.84
C VAL A 320 -24.94 -14.17 0.35
N GLU A 321 -25.53 -14.16 1.53
CA GLU A 321 -24.84 -14.54 2.77
C GLU A 321 -24.48 -16.04 2.73
N MET A 322 -23.22 -16.35 2.98
CA MET A 322 -22.68 -17.71 2.98
C MET A 322 -22.28 -18.11 4.39
N ILE A 323 -22.83 -19.21 4.92
CA ILE A 323 -22.61 -19.63 6.33
C ILE A 323 -21.16 -20.02 6.62
N PHE A 324 -20.41 -20.52 5.61
CA PHE A 324 -19.05 -21.06 5.80
C PHE A 324 -17.99 -20.41 4.89
N MET A 325 -18.37 -19.41 4.10
CA MET A 325 -17.48 -18.70 3.16
C MET A 325 -17.78 -17.21 3.19
N ALA A 326 -16.93 -16.41 2.55
CA ALA A 326 -17.20 -14.98 2.37
C ALA A 326 -18.47 -14.77 1.53
N ASP A 327 -19.25 -13.73 1.85
CA ASP A 327 -20.45 -13.37 1.14
C ASP A 327 -20.18 -13.14 -0.35
N VAL A 328 -21.10 -13.61 -1.21
CA VAL A 328 -20.97 -13.50 -2.66
C VAL A 328 -21.93 -12.43 -3.17
N TYR A 329 -21.42 -11.51 -3.99
CA TYR A 329 -22.23 -10.49 -4.66
C TYR A 329 -22.60 -10.94 -6.07
N VAL A 330 -23.89 -11.17 -6.30
CA VAL A 330 -24.43 -11.58 -7.61
C VAL A 330 -25.06 -10.36 -8.30
N PRO A 331 -24.85 -10.13 -9.60
CA PRO A 331 -25.51 -9.05 -10.32
C PRO A 331 -27.04 -9.09 -10.12
N CYS A 332 -27.63 -7.93 -9.81
CA CYS A 332 -29.09 -7.83 -9.65
C CYS A 332 -29.81 -8.13 -10.96
N GLU A 333 -30.68 -9.13 -10.97
CA GLU A 333 -31.44 -9.56 -12.17
C GLU A 333 -32.35 -8.45 -12.68
N THR A 334 -33.02 -7.71 -11.78
CA THR A 334 -33.99 -6.66 -12.13
C THR A 334 -33.35 -5.51 -12.92
N CYS A 335 -32.16 -5.07 -12.58
CA CYS A 335 -31.47 -3.99 -13.29
C CYS A 335 -30.23 -4.46 -14.06
N SER A 336 -29.97 -5.76 -14.12
CA SER A 336 -28.80 -6.34 -14.79
C SER A 336 -27.47 -5.63 -14.41
N GLY A 337 -27.30 -5.32 -13.13
CA GLY A 337 -26.14 -4.60 -12.62
C GLY A 337 -26.14 -3.08 -12.81
N GLN A 338 -27.07 -2.52 -13.56
CA GLN A 338 -27.09 -1.10 -13.97
C GLN A 338 -27.45 -0.11 -12.84
N ARG A 339 -27.89 -0.57 -11.66
CA ARG A 339 -28.17 0.22 -10.45
C ARG A 339 -29.41 1.12 -10.52
N TYR A 340 -29.97 1.42 -11.69
CA TYR A 340 -31.05 2.37 -11.92
C TYR A 340 -32.30 1.73 -12.48
N LYS A 341 -33.44 2.43 -12.35
CA LYS A 341 -34.69 2.11 -13.04
C LYS A 341 -34.52 2.35 -14.53
N ARG A 342 -35.26 1.59 -15.34
CA ARG A 342 -35.19 1.64 -16.81
C ARG A 342 -35.51 3.04 -17.36
N GLU A 343 -36.51 3.73 -16.78
CA GLU A 343 -36.93 5.06 -17.20
C GLU A 343 -35.85 6.13 -17.02
N VAL A 344 -34.95 5.96 -16.02
CA VAL A 344 -33.80 6.84 -15.80
C VAL A 344 -32.72 6.60 -16.85
N LEU A 345 -32.58 5.38 -17.32
CA LEU A 345 -31.61 4.98 -18.35
C LEU A 345 -31.98 5.46 -19.76
N ASP A 346 -33.21 5.95 -19.98
CA ASP A 346 -33.56 6.64 -21.22
C ASP A 346 -32.80 7.97 -21.40
N VAL A 347 -32.40 8.57 -20.30
CA VAL A 347 -31.64 9.83 -20.36
C VAL A 347 -30.20 9.56 -20.76
N LYS A 348 -29.77 10.21 -21.84
CA LYS A 348 -28.41 10.12 -22.35
C LYS A 348 -27.74 11.48 -22.39
N VAL A 349 -26.50 11.53 -21.96
CA VAL A 349 -25.60 12.66 -22.10
C VAL A 349 -24.46 12.26 -23.00
N ARG A 350 -24.27 12.96 -24.13
CA ARG A 350 -23.26 12.62 -25.13
C ARG A 350 -23.30 11.15 -25.55
N GLY A 351 -24.52 10.61 -25.70
CA GLY A 351 -24.77 9.24 -26.15
C GLY A 351 -24.67 8.16 -25.05
N LYS A 352 -24.25 8.48 -23.82
CA LYS A 352 -24.13 7.51 -22.72
C LYS A 352 -25.21 7.72 -21.65
N THR A 353 -25.76 6.63 -21.13
CA THR A 353 -26.62 6.60 -19.94
C THR A 353 -25.79 6.84 -18.68
N ILE A 354 -26.48 7.14 -17.55
CA ILE A 354 -25.80 7.30 -16.26
C ILE A 354 -25.09 6.01 -15.79
N ALA A 355 -25.63 4.84 -16.12
CA ALA A 355 -25.01 3.55 -15.84
C ALA A 355 -23.74 3.34 -16.67
N GLU A 356 -23.80 3.60 -17.98
CA GLU A 356 -22.63 3.50 -18.86
C GLU A 356 -21.51 4.49 -18.48
N VAL A 357 -21.85 5.61 -17.86
CA VAL A 357 -20.84 6.53 -17.31
C VAL A 357 -20.12 5.94 -16.10
N LEU A 358 -20.81 5.15 -15.25
CA LEU A 358 -20.15 4.46 -14.13
C LEU A 358 -19.17 3.38 -14.61
N GLU A 359 -19.39 2.80 -15.79
CA GLU A 359 -18.51 1.80 -16.40
C GLU A 359 -17.28 2.40 -17.09
N LEU A 360 -17.25 3.71 -17.33
CA LEU A 360 -16.05 4.35 -17.87
C LEU A 360 -14.87 4.22 -16.92
N THR A 361 -13.72 3.91 -17.49
CA THR A 361 -12.46 4.06 -16.76
C THR A 361 -12.21 5.54 -16.46
N ILE A 362 -11.36 5.83 -15.47
CA ILE A 362 -10.98 7.21 -15.14
C ILE A 362 -10.35 7.90 -16.35
N ASP A 363 -9.51 7.20 -17.12
CA ASP A 363 -8.89 7.70 -18.35
C ASP A 363 -9.93 8.09 -19.42
N GLU A 364 -10.94 7.25 -19.62
CA GLU A 364 -12.04 7.52 -20.54
C GLU A 364 -12.93 8.65 -20.03
N ALA A 365 -13.21 8.67 -18.73
CA ALA A 365 -14.02 9.69 -18.09
C ALA A 365 -13.38 11.09 -18.20
N ILE A 366 -12.07 11.20 -18.09
CA ILE A 366 -11.34 12.48 -18.32
C ILE A 366 -11.63 13.00 -19.73
N ARG A 367 -11.60 12.13 -20.76
CA ARG A 367 -11.91 12.52 -22.13
C ARG A 367 -13.39 12.85 -22.32
N PHE A 368 -14.26 12.05 -21.74
CA PHE A 368 -15.70 12.25 -21.79
C PHE A 368 -16.14 13.58 -21.16
N PHE A 369 -15.53 13.95 -20.01
CA PHE A 369 -15.83 15.15 -19.25
C PHE A 369 -14.88 16.32 -19.52
N ILE A 370 -14.22 16.37 -20.67
CA ILE A 370 -13.22 17.38 -21.00
C ILE A 370 -13.75 18.83 -20.90
N ARG A 371 -15.05 19.04 -21.07
CA ARG A 371 -15.67 20.36 -20.97
C ARG A 371 -16.00 20.76 -19.54
N GLU A 372 -16.07 19.82 -18.59
CA GLU A 372 -16.38 20.00 -17.17
C GLU A 372 -15.10 20.16 -16.35
N ARG A 373 -14.48 21.35 -16.40
CA ARG A 373 -13.14 21.60 -15.81
C ARG A 373 -12.98 21.12 -14.37
N ARG A 374 -13.99 21.30 -13.49
CA ARG A 374 -13.91 20.89 -12.09
C ARG A 374 -13.89 19.35 -11.96
N LEU A 375 -14.75 18.69 -12.72
CA LEU A 375 -14.82 17.22 -12.74
C LEU A 375 -13.53 16.63 -13.33
N GLY A 376 -13.09 17.16 -14.47
CA GLY A 376 -11.85 16.77 -15.11
C GLY A 376 -10.64 16.89 -14.20
N LYS A 377 -10.55 17.99 -13.40
CA LYS A 377 -9.46 18.17 -12.42
C LYS A 377 -9.47 17.08 -11.34
N SER A 378 -10.64 16.74 -10.79
CA SER A 378 -10.74 15.70 -9.76
C SER A 378 -10.39 14.32 -10.32
N LEU A 379 -10.82 13.99 -11.54
CA LEU A 379 -10.47 12.74 -12.21
C LEU A 379 -8.99 12.66 -12.58
N TRP A 380 -8.41 13.79 -13.01
CA TRP A 380 -6.98 13.87 -13.30
C TRP A 380 -6.10 13.54 -12.09
N GLN A 381 -6.51 13.92 -10.86
CA GLN A 381 -5.77 13.53 -9.66
C GLN A 381 -5.73 12.01 -9.46
N LEU A 382 -6.81 11.30 -9.81
CA LEU A 382 -6.83 9.84 -9.78
C LEU A 382 -5.86 9.22 -10.81
N GLN A 383 -5.81 9.80 -12.00
CA GLN A 383 -4.87 9.36 -13.04
C GLN A 383 -3.41 9.56 -12.59
N GLN A 384 -3.12 10.68 -11.91
CA GLN A 384 -1.76 10.99 -11.42
C GLN A 384 -1.23 9.99 -10.39
N VAL A 385 -2.09 9.34 -9.62
CA VAL A 385 -1.71 8.28 -8.68
C VAL A 385 -1.76 6.87 -9.30
N GLY A 386 -1.81 6.77 -10.64
CA GLY A 386 -1.80 5.49 -11.34
C GLY A 386 -3.14 4.74 -11.33
N LEU A 387 -4.26 5.40 -11.02
CA LEU A 387 -5.60 4.79 -10.97
C LEU A 387 -6.43 4.99 -12.24
N GLY A 388 -5.80 5.39 -13.37
CA GLY A 388 -6.49 5.68 -14.63
C GLY A 388 -7.33 4.53 -15.19
N TYR A 389 -6.97 3.29 -14.88
CA TYR A 389 -7.65 2.07 -15.32
C TYR A 389 -8.91 1.72 -14.52
N LEU A 390 -9.06 2.24 -13.30
CA LEU A 390 -10.25 1.94 -12.48
C LEU A 390 -11.51 2.50 -13.11
N ARG A 391 -12.63 1.77 -13.01
CA ARG A 391 -13.93 2.27 -13.41
C ARG A 391 -14.49 3.23 -12.37
N LEU A 392 -15.20 4.27 -12.82
CA LEU A 392 -15.82 5.26 -11.93
C LEU A 392 -16.73 4.64 -10.88
N GLY A 393 -17.51 3.63 -11.28
CA GLY A 393 -18.47 2.92 -10.45
C GLY A 393 -17.96 1.64 -9.82
N GLN A 394 -16.66 1.33 -9.90
CA GLN A 394 -16.09 0.11 -9.31
C GLN A 394 -16.39 0.04 -7.82
N PRO A 395 -16.97 -1.06 -7.30
CA PRO A 395 -17.26 -1.20 -5.88
C PRO A 395 -15.98 -1.09 -5.03
N ALA A 396 -16.04 -0.34 -3.94
CA ALA A 396 -14.91 -0.21 -3.03
C ALA A 396 -14.43 -1.55 -2.42
N THR A 397 -15.34 -2.51 -2.32
CA THR A 397 -15.05 -3.87 -1.82
C THR A 397 -14.20 -4.71 -2.78
N THR A 398 -14.05 -4.28 -4.04
CA THR A 398 -13.22 -4.96 -5.05
C THR A 398 -11.86 -4.28 -5.25
N LEU A 399 -11.60 -3.19 -4.54
CA LEU A 399 -10.33 -2.48 -4.60
C LEU A 399 -9.30 -3.16 -3.71
N SER A 400 -8.06 -3.24 -4.20
CA SER A 400 -6.93 -3.65 -3.38
C SER A 400 -6.63 -2.60 -2.28
N GLY A 401 -5.87 -2.99 -1.26
CA GLY A 401 -5.42 -2.07 -0.21
C GLY A 401 -4.65 -0.88 -0.80
N GLY A 402 -3.73 -1.14 -1.72
CA GLY A 402 -2.95 -0.10 -2.40
C GLY A 402 -3.80 0.83 -3.28
N GLU A 403 -4.82 0.31 -4.00
CA GLU A 403 -5.76 1.13 -4.77
C GLU A 403 -6.58 2.04 -3.84
N SER A 404 -7.07 1.51 -2.73
CA SER A 404 -7.80 2.25 -1.70
C SER A 404 -6.95 3.38 -1.12
N GLN A 405 -5.69 3.11 -0.80
CA GLN A 405 -4.74 4.08 -0.29
C GLN A 405 -4.44 5.19 -1.29
N ARG A 406 -4.13 4.84 -2.55
CA ARG A 406 -3.89 5.82 -3.62
C ARG A 406 -5.11 6.71 -3.89
N LEU A 407 -6.31 6.15 -3.76
CA LEU A 407 -7.55 6.91 -3.88
C LEU A 407 -7.69 7.95 -2.76
N LYS A 408 -7.25 7.62 -1.53
CA LYS A 408 -7.18 8.55 -0.39
C LYS A 408 -6.18 9.68 -0.69
N VAL A 409 -4.99 9.36 -1.19
CA VAL A 409 -3.98 10.36 -1.61
C VAL A 409 -4.54 11.30 -2.68
N ALA A 410 -5.17 10.77 -3.73
CA ALA A 410 -5.75 11.57 -4.80
C ALA A 410 -6.82 12.55 -4.29
N ARG A 411 -7.65 12.12 -3.33
CA ARG A 411 -8.65 12.98 -2.68
C ARG A 411 -8.00 14.14 -1.93
N GLU A 412 -6.93 13.90 -1.20
CA GLU A 412 -6.21 14.94 -0.47
C GLU A 412 -5.54 15.95 -1.44
N LEU A 413 -4.94 15.47 -2.52
CA LEU A 413 -4.42 16.34 -3.59
C LEU A 413 -5.50 17.25 -4.20
N ALA A 414 -6.70 16.74 -4.39
CA ALA A 414 -7.81 17.54 -4.90
C ALA A 414 -8.21 18.67 -3.93
N ARG A 415 -8.00 18.50 -2.62
CA ARG A 415 -8.29 19.49 -1.56
C ARG A 415 -7.23 20.58 -1.44
N VAL A 416 -5.95 20.27 -1.75
CA VAL A 416 -4.81 21.21 -1.65
C VAL A 416 -4.98 22.44 -2.55
N SER A 417 -5.84 22.45 -3.52
CA SER A 417 -6.05 23.51 -4.52
C SER A 417 -6.59 24.85 -3.99
N GLY A 418 -6.32 25.27 -2.75
CA GLY A 418 -6.91 26.52 -2.30
C GLY A 418 -6.34 27.19 -1.06
N LYS A 419 -5.65 26.48 -0.20
CA LYS A 419 -5.01 27.05 0.99
C LYS A 419 -3.66 26.39 1.18
N LYS A 420 -2.61 27.15 1.46
CA LYS A 420 -1.36 26.63 2.03
C LYS A 420 -1.74 26.08 3.41
N GLY A 421 -1.97 24.78 3.50
CA GLY A 421 -2.20 24.08 4.75
C GLY A 421 -0.90 23.50 5.27
N ARG A 422 -0.73 23.52 6.58
CA ARG A 422 0.39 22.87 7.27
C ARG A 422 -0.11 21.51 7.78
N LYS A 423 -0.40 20.58 6.85
CA LYS A 423 -0.88 19.25 7.22
C LYS A 423 0.29 18.27 7.36
N LEU A 424 0.14 17.34 8.30
CA LEU A 424 0.99 16.16 8.41
C LEU A 424 0.24 14.98 7.76
N TYR A 425 0.75 14.50 6.63
CA TYR A 425 0.27 13.26 5.99
C TYR A 425 1.11 12.10 6.47
N ILE A 426 0.47 11.06 6.97
CA ILE A 426 1.10 9.80 7.40
C ILE A 426 0.62 8.71 6.45
N LEU A 427 1.56 8.02 5.79
CA LEU A 427 1.29 6.94 4.86
C LEU A 427 1.99 5.66 5.31
N ASP A 428 1.31 4.53 5.20
CA ASP A 428 1.84 3.22 5.57
C ASP A 428 2.03 2.35 4.32
N GLU A 429 3.28 2.08 3.98
CA GLU A 429 3.72 1.25 2.84
C GLU A 429 2.97 1.56 1.52
N PRO A 430 2.98 2.83 1.05
CA PRO A 430 2.17 3.23 -0.09
C PRO A 430 2.66 2.68 -1.44
N THR A 431 3.82 2.03 -1.49
CA THR A 431 4.35 1.40 -2.71
C THR A 431 3.91 -0.05 -2.89
N THR A 432 3.18 -0.60 -1.93
CA THR A 432 2.68 -1.99 -1.98
C THR A 432 1.90 -2.27 -3.27
N GLY A 433 2.25 -3.33 -3.99
CA GLY A 433 1.61 -3.75 -5.23
C GLY A 433 1.79 -2.77 -6.39
N LEU A 434 2.83 -1.93 -6.38
CA LEU A 434 3.13 -0.96 -7.43
C LEU A 434 4.27 -1.41 -8.33
N SER A 435 4.05 -1.26 -9.64
CA SER A 435 5.16 -1.29 -10.60
C SER A 435 6.12 -0.11 -10.36
N GLY A 436 7.38 -0.23 -10.79
CA GLY A 436 8.35 0.87 -10.65
C GLY A 436 7.88 2.19 -11.27
N GLU A 437 7.14 2.14 -12.37
CA GLU A 437 6.55 3.33 -13.01
C GLU A 437 5.48 3.98 -12.14
N ASP A 438 4.66 3.18 -11.43
CA ASP A 438 3.64 3.71 -10.53
C ASP A 438 4.26 4.24 -9.23
N VAL A 439 5.35 3.62 -8.75
CA VAL A 439 6.15 4.15 -7.63
C VAL A 439 6.71 5.54 -8.00
N ARG A 440 7.25 5.71 -9.21
CA ARG A 440 7.73 7.00 -9.71
C ARG A 440 6.64 8.08 -9.66
N LYS A 441 5.44 7.77 -10.18
CA LYS A 441 4.28 8.68 -10.14
C LYS A 441 3.87 9.01 -8.70
N LEU A 442 3.89 8.03 -7.81
CA LEU A 442 3.55 8.24 -6.40
C LEU A 442 4.56 9.20 -5.74
N VAL A 443 5.85 9.02 -5.95
CA VAL A 443 6.89 9.91 -5.42
C VAL A 443 6.69 11.35 -5.91
N GLU A 444 6.41 11.56 -7.20
CA GLU A 444 6.10 12.88 -7.76
C GLU A 444 4.87 13.51 -7.09
N VAL A 445 3.86 12.71 -6.79
CA VAL A 445 2.64 13.14 -6.08
C VAL A 445 2.93 13.55 -4.65
N LEU A 446 3.70 12.75 -3.91
CA LEU A 446 4.13 13.07 -2.55
C LEU A 446 4.99 14.33 -2.52
N GLY A 447 5.90 14.49 -3.49
CA GLY A 447 6.69 15.70 -3.67
C GLY A 447 5.82 16.95 -3.83
N ARG A 448 4.75 16.89 -4.64
CA ARG A 448 3.80 18.01 -4.80
C ARG A 448 3.03 18.35 -3.52
N LEU A 449 2.72 17.36 -2.66
CA LEU A 449 2.14 17.63 -1.35
C LEU A 449 3.09 18.44 -0.47
N VAL A 450 4.38 18.08 -0.46
CA VAL A 450 5.42 18.80 0.28
C VAL A 450 5.62 20.21 -0.27
N GLU A 451 5.71 20.40 -1.59
CA GLU A 451 5.82 21.70 -2.26
C GLU A 451 4.64 22.63 -1.96
N SER A 452 3.49 22.07 -1.63
CA SER A 452 2.29 22.82 -1.21
C SER A 452 2.34 23.26 0.25
N GLY A 453 3.46 23.03 0.96
CA GLY A 453 3.69 23.44 2.35
C GLY A 453 3.28 22.42 3.41
N ASN A 454 3.04 21.17 3.02
CA ASN A 454 2.70 20.10 3.94
C ASN A 454 3.94 19.27 4.32
N THR A 455 3.80 18.44 5.34
CA THR A 455 4.78 17.41 5.74
C THR A 455 4.25 16.04 5.36
N VAL A 456 5.09 15.20 4.82
CA VAL A 456 4.76 13.82 4.44
C VAL A 456 5.66 12.87 5.21
N LEU A 457 5.06 12.03 6.05
CA LEU A 457 5.73 10.96 6.80
C LEU A 457 5.29 9.61 6.23
N VAL A 458 6.24 8.80 5.80
CA VAL A 458 5.96 7.53 5.13
C VAL A 458 6.68 6.40 5.86
N ILE A 459 5.96 5.34 6.21
CA ILE A 459 6.58 4.06 6.58
C ILE A 459 6.88 3.33 5.27
N GLU A 460 8.15 3.01 4.99
CA GLU A 460 8.55 2.40 3.74
C GLU A 460 9.78 1.51 3.84
N HIS A 461 9.85 0.55 2.90
CA HIS A 461 10.97 -0.37 2.72
C HIS A 461 11.60 -0.29 1.32
N ASN A 462 10.91 0.36 0.37
CA ASN A 462 11.37 0.51 -1.00
C ASN A 462 12.60 1.44 -1.04
N LEU A 463 13.75 0.89 -1.44
CA LEU A 463 15.03 1.61 -1.47
C LEU A 463 15.04 2.80 -2.42
N ASP A 464 14.29 2.72 -3.52
CA ASP A 464 14.19 3.83 -4.47
C ASP A 464 13.43 5.03 -3.89
N VAL A 465 12.44 4.78 -3.03
CA VAL A 465 11.73 5.84 -2.31
C VAL A 465 12.58 6.39 -1.17
N ILE A 466 13.27 5.50 -0.43
CA ILE A 466 14.17 5.90 0.66
C ILE A 466 15.29 6.81 0.13
N ARG A 467 15.87 6.47 -1.01
CA ARG A 467 16.97 7.22 -1.64
C ARG A 467 16.60 8.67 -2.00
N VAL A 468 15.34 8.94 -2.30
CA VAL A 468 14.85 10.26 -2.73
C VAL A 468 14.15 11.06 -1.63
N ALA A 469 14.17 10.55 -0.39
CA ALA A 469 13.62 11.24 0.77
C ALA A 469 14.46 12.45 1.19
N ASP A 470 13.83 13.40 1.86
CA ASP A 470 14.54 14.53 2.48
C ASP A 470 15.18 14.15 3.82
N TRP A 471 14.52 13.23 4.56
CA TRP A 471 14.93 12.74 5.86
C TRP A 471 14.52 11.29 6.07
N VAL A 472 15.35 10.51 6.75
CA VAL A 472 15.09 9.10 7.06
C VAL A 472 15.30 8.88 8.55
N VAL A 473 14.40 8.11 9.16
CA VAL A 473 14.49 7.61 10.54
C VAL A 473 14.53 6.10 10.47
N ASP A 474 15.65 5.50 10.81
CA ASP A 474 15.84 4.05 10.77
C ASP A 474 15.67 3.41 12.15
N LEU A 475 14.71 2.49 12.28
CA LEU A 475 14.42 1.75 13.51
C LEU A 475 15.03 0.35 13.46
N GLY A 476 15.65 -0.03 14.57
CA GLY A 476 16.27 -1.35 14.68
C GLY A 476 16.96 -1.57 16.01
N PRO A 477 18.14 -2.23 15.98
CA PRO A 477 18.76 -2.88 14.81
C PRO A 477 18.05 -4.17 14.39
N GLY A 478 17.31 -4.83 15.30
CA GLY A 478 16.57 -6.08 15.05
C GLY A 478 15.07 -5.94 15.19
N ALA A 479 14.38 -7.08 15.30
CA ALA A 479 12.94 -7.19 15.48
C ALA A 479 12.57 -7.49 16.96
N GLY A 480 11.32 -7.23 17.34
CA GLY A 480 10.79 -7.55 18.66
C GLY A 480 11.63 -6.96 19.79
N SER A 481 12.10 -7.79 20.73
CA SER A 481 12.90 -7.36 21.88
C SER A 481 14.27 -6.78 21.50
N GLN A 482 14.81 -7.13 20.34
CA GLN A 482 16.07 -6.60 19.82
C GLN A 482 15.89 -5.30 19.03
N GLY A 483 14.63 -4.91 18.70
CA GLY A 483 14.28 -3.67 18.04
C GLY A 483 13.96 -2.53 18.99
N GLY A 484 13.16 -1.58 18.50
CA GLY A 484 12.58 -0.50 19.28
C GLY A 484 13.53 0.63 19.64
N ARG A 485 14.60 0.84 18.85
CA ARG A 485 15.54 1.96 18.99
C ARG A 485 15.74 2.68 17.66
N ILE A 486 16.07 3.96 17.71
CA ILE A 486 16.58 4.66 16.53
C ILE A 486 18.02 4.22 16.31
N VAL A 487 18.31 3.65 15.15
CA VAL A 487 19.66 3.30 14.69
C VAL A 487 20.34 4.51 14.07
N GLY A 488 19.55 5.32 13.35
CA GLY A 488 20.00 6.57 12.80
C GLY A 488 18.85 7.46 12.34
N ALA A 489 19.10 8.76 12.26
CA ALA A 489 18.22 9.74 11.66
C ALA A 489 19.05 10.76 10.88
N GLY A 490 18.64 11.07 9.65
CA GLY A 490 19.42 11.95 8.80
C GLY A 490 18.98 11.90 7.35
N ARG A 491 19.74 12.53 6.47
CA ARG A 491 19.58 12.36 5.02
C ARG A 491 19.90 10.92 4.60
N PRO A 492 19.37 10.44 3.47
CA PRO A 492 19.61 9.07 2.99
C PRO A 492 21.09 8.69 2.98
N GLU A 493 21.98 9.61 2.56
CA GLU A 493 23.43 9.39 2.53
C GLU A 493 24.02 9.12 3.92
N ALA A 494 23.54 9.86 4.92
CA ALA A 494 23.99 9.67 6.31
C ALA A 494 23.55 8.32 6.87
N ILE A 495 22.37 7.83 6.49
CA ILE A 495 21.91 6.49 6.90
C ILE A 495 22.72 5.40 6.20
N ALA A 496 23.09 5.59 4.93
CA ALA A 496 23.92 4.66 4.16
C ALA A 496 25.32 4.45 4.79
N ASP A 497 25.82 5.43 5.54
CA ASP A 497 27.13 5.39 6.21
C ASP A 497 27.08 4.73 7.61
N ILE A 498 25.90 4.35 8.13
CA ILE A 498 25.77 3.74 9.47
C ILE A 498 25.98 2.22 9.38
N PRO A 499 27.05 1.64 9.94
CA PRO A 499 27.35 0.20 9.82
C PRO A 499 26.31 -0.71 10.49
N GLU A 500 25.66 -0.25 11.56
CA GLU A 500 24.66 -0.97 12.33
C GLU A 500 23.29 -0.97 11.65
N SER A 501 23.06 -0.06 10.69
CA SER A 501 21.82 0.04 9.94
C SER A 501 21.76 -1.04 8.85
N PHE A 502 20.77 -1.94 8.95
CA PHE A 502 20.50 -2.85 7.85
C PHE A 502 19.99 -2.11 6.62
N THR A 503 19.06 -1.16 6.81
CA THR A 503 18.59 -0.29 5.72
C THR A 503 19.74 0.45 5.06
N GLY A 504 20.67 1.02 5.86
CA GLY A 504 21.84 1.76 5.38
C GLY A 504 22.72 0.94 4.44
N ARG A 505 22.96 -0.34 4.77
CA ARG A 505 23.76 -1.24 3.92
C ARG A 505 23.15 -1.44 2.54
N TYR A 506 21.85 -1.77 2.46
CA TYR A 506 21.13 -1.93 1.19
C TYR A 506 21.01 -0.61 0.43
N LEU A 507 20.79 0.50 1.15
CA LEU A 507 20.73 1.82 0.56
C LEU A 507 22.06 2.25 -0.07
N ALA A 508 23.19 1.98 0.60
CA ALA A 508 24.52 2.25 0.05
C ALA A 508 24.80 1.45 -1.25
N GLU A 509 24.28 0.23 -1.34
CA GLU A 509 24.37 -0.59 -2.55
C GLU A 509 23.51 -0.01 -3.67
N ALA A 510 22.23 0.26 -3.41
CA ALA A 510 21.30 0.86 -4.36
C ALA A 510 21.78 2.23 -4.90
N MET A 511 22.40 3.06 -4.03
CA MET A 511 22.98 4.34 -4.44
C MET A 511 24.18 4.16 -5.39
N ARG A 512 25.02 3.16 -5.15
CA ARG A 512 26.16 2.84 -6.04
C ARG A 512 25.69 2.36 -7.41
N GLU A 513 24.68 1.49 -7.44
CA GLU A 513 24.07 1.00 -8.68
C GLU A 513 23.45 2.14 -9.49
N ALA A 514 22.65 2.99 -8.86
CA ALA A 514 22.05 4.15 -9.50
C ALA A 514 23.10 5.13 -10.07
N ALA A 515 24.20 5.36 -9.35
CA ALA A 515 25.29 6.20 -9.83
C ALA A 515 26.03 5.58 -11.03
N SER A 516 26.16 4.25 -11.07
CA SER A 516 26.76 3.52 -12.19
C SER A 516 25.88 3.55 -13.44
N ALA A 517 24.58 3.35 -13.31
CA ALA A 517 23.60 3.42 -14.38
C ALA A 517 23.55 4.83 -14.99
N SER A 518 23.53 5.88 -14.18
CA SER A 518 23.54 7.27 -14.64
C SER A 518 24.80 7.62 -15.45
N ARG A 519 25.96 7.10 -15.05
CA ARG A 519 27.23 7.28 -15.80
C ARG A 519 27.24 6.56 -17.15
N SER A 520 26.58 5.41 -17.24
CA SER A 520 26.43 4.65 -18.47
C SER A 520 25.52 5.37 -19.47
N LEU A 521 24.39 5.91 -19.00
CA LEU A 521 23.45 6.68 -19.83
C LEU A 521 24.06 8.01 -20.34
N ALA A 522 24.92 8.65 -19.57
CA ALA A 522 25.59 9.89 -19.98
C ALA A 522 26.72 9.69 -21.00
N LYS A 523 27.15 8.45 -21.25
CA LYS A 523 28.20 8.10 -22.24
C LYS A 523 27.65 7.65 -23.60
N ASN A 524 26.37 7.32 -23.66
CA ASN A 524 25.63 7.01 -24.89
C ASN A 524 24.81 8.22 -25.35
#